data_cbf43b9045dfc0822f3f3474fe6fea4e
#
_entry.id   cbf43b9045dfc0822f3f3474fe6fea4e
#
_cell.length_a   1.000
_cell.length_b   1.000
_cell.length_c   1.000
_cell.angle_alpha   90.00
_cell.angle_beta   90.00
_cell.angle_gamma   90.00
#
_symmetry.space_group_name_H-M   'P 1'
#
loop_
_entity.id
_entity.type
_entity.pdbx_description
1 polymer ?
#
loop_
_entity_poly.entity_id
_entity_poly.type
_entity_poly.pdbx_seq_one_letter_code
_entity_poly.pdbx_strand_id
1 'polypeptide(L)'
;IHPGYGFLAENADFAQAVIDAGLIWIGPPPAAMRLLGDKLTARHAAQAAGVPTVPGSDVAVDDLDQARVAAQRIGYPVLIKASAGGGGKGMRVVRSQSELEAALRTAQSEAQSSFGSGIVYFEKYLENVRHVEIQIMADSQGTAVHLGERECSIQRRHQKLIEESPSPVVDADLRARMGSVAVAAALAAQYASAGTVEFLLDKDRNFYFLEVNTRLQVEHPVTEWVTGIDIVLEQFRVAEGKPLSITQDDIRLRGHAIECRIAAEDPFNNFAPSLGTIVSLAEPGGPGVRVDSSLYRGGKVSIYYDPMIAKLIVWAPTREHALMRMRRALEEYGIRGIQTNIPFHLGVLANTAFREGRMDTGFVEVFMSTGWLTHKDAHVEELERTAAYLGALVVDQKRLAGGALGGQPQPLNGKAASHEGSAWRVAGRRQAMR
;
A
#
# COMPACT_ATOMS: atom_id res chain seq x y z
N ILE A 1 -17.29 3.29 -16.04
CA ILE A 1 -15.91 3.71 -15.73
C ILE A 1 -15.53 3.17 -14.37
N HIS A 2 -14.45 2.38 -14.30
CA HIS A 2 -13.84 1.95 -13.04
C HIS A 2 -12.65 2.87 -12.72
N PRO A 3 -12.62 3.53 -11.55
CA PRO A 3 -11.56 4.51 -11.22
C PRO A 3 -10.25 3.87 -10.72
N GLY A 4 -10.24 2.57 -10.45
CA GLY A 4 -9.12 1.90 -9.77
C GLY A 4 -8.96 2.38 -8.32
N TYR A 5 -7.72 2.61 -7.93
CA TYR A 5 -7.33 3.22 -6.65
C TYR A 5 -6.31 4.35 -6.90
N GLY A 6 -6.42 5.44 -6.15
CA GLY A 6 -5.62 6.65 -6.36
C GLY A 6 -6.28 7.66 -7.32
N PHE A 7 -5.57 8.76 -7.62
CA PHE A 7 -6.04 9.85 -8.49
C PHE A 7 -7.47 10.33 -8.16
N LEU A 8 -8.42 10.10 -9.08
CA LEU A 8 -9.81 10.53 -8.98
C LEU A 8 -10.75 9.49 -8.35
N ALA A 9 -10.23 8.38 -7.82
CA ALA A 9 -11.05 7.29 -7.29
C ALA A 9 -11.94 7.71 -6.11
N GLU A 10 -11.52 8.72 -5.34
CA GLU A 10 -12.28 9.30 -4.21
C GLU A 10 -12.80 10.71 -4.50
N ASN A 11 -12.81 11.12 -5.77
CA ASN A 11 -13.31 12.43 -6.17
C ASN A 11 -14.82 12.36 -6.53
N ALA A 12 -15.65 12.88 -5.62
CA ALA A 12 -17.10 12.83 -5.78
C ALA A 12 -17.60 13.64 -6.99
N ASP A 13 -16.91 14.73 -7.36
CA ASP A 13 -17.30 15.56 -8.49
C ASP A 13 -16.96 14.87 -9.82
N PHE A 14 -15.85 14.13 -9.87
CA PHE A 14 -15.54 13.28 -11.01
C PHE A 14 -16.56 12.15 -11.15
N ALA A 15 -16.92 11.47 -10.05
CA ALA A 15 -17.94 10.44 -10.06
C ALA A 15 -19.29 11.00 -10.57
N GLN A 16 -19.68 12.20 -10.11
CA GLN A 16 -20.89 12.88 -10.59
C GLN A 16 -20.81 13.19 -12.07
N ALA A 17 -19.68 13.74 -12.54
CA ALA A 17 -19.49 14.06 -13.97
C ALA A 17 -19.58 12.82 -14.88
N VAL A 18 -19.11 11.65 -14.41
CA VAL A 18 -19.28 10.38 -15.14
C VAL A 18 -20.77 10.02 -15.27
N ILE A 19 -21.53 10.14 -14.19
CA ILE A 19 -22.97 9.85 -14.15
C ILE A 19 -23.74 10.84 -15.05
N ASP A 20 -23.45 12.13 -14.94
CA ASP A 20 -24.10 13.20 -15.75
C ASP A 20 -23.81 13.04 -17.24
N ALA A 21 -22.68 12.44 -17.61
CA ALA A 21 -22.37 12.08 -19.00
C ALA A 21 -23.11 10.81 -19.49
N GLY A 22 -24.00 10.22 -18.68
CA GLY A 22 -24.75 9.02 -19.03
C GLY A 22 -23.90 7.74 -18.99
N LEU A 23 -22.73 7.76 -18.33
CA LEU A 23 -21.85 6.62 -18.20
C LEU A 23 -22.05 5.94 -16.83
N ILE A 24 -21.79 4.64 -16.78
CA ILE A 24 -21.87 3.90 -15.52
C ILE A 24 -20.61 4.15 -14.71
N TRP A 25 -20.82 4.67 -13.49
CA TRP A 25 -19.77 4.78 -12.46
C TRP A 25 -19.65 3.49 -11.67
N ILE A 26 -18.46 2.90 -11.62
CA ILE A 26 -18.18 1.69 -10.84
C ILE A 26 -17.48 2.10 -9.55
N GLY A 27 -18.27 2.40 -8.55
CA GLY A 27 -17.82 2.94 -7.26
C GLY A 27 -18.99 3.37 -6.40
N PRO A 28 -18.75 3.95 -5.22
CA PRO A 28 -19.80 4.42 -4.32
C PRO A 28 -20.54 5.64 -4.89
N PRO A 29 -21.77 5.90 -4.44
CA PRO A 29 -22.52 7.09 -4.79
C PRO A 29 -21.75 8.38 -4.42
N PRO A 30 -21.77 9.44 -5.24
CA PRO A 30 -21.09 10.71 -4.93
C PRO A 30 -21.49 11.30 -3.57
N ALA A 31 -22.75 11.12 -3.13
CA ALA A 31 -23.22 11.57 -1.82
C ALA A 31 -22.51 10.85 -0.67
N ALA A 32 -22.36 9.52 -0.78
CA ALA A 32 -21.60 8.71 0.20
C ALA A 32 -20.11 9.11 0.22
N MET A 33 -19.52 9.39 -0.95
CA MET A 33 -18.13 9.85 -1.06
C MET A 33 -17.94 11.21 -0.36
N ARG A 34 -18.85 12.15 -0.54
CA ARG A 34 -18.79 13.45 0.17
C ARG A 34 -18.98 13.31 1.67
N LEU A 35 -19.93 12.47 2.10
CA LEU A 35 -20.21 12.24 3.53
C LEU A 35 -19.02 11.62 4.26
N LEU A 36 -18.38 10.60 3.65
CA LEU A 36 -17.32 9.82 4.27
C LEU A 36 -15.91 10.33 3.96
N GLY A 37 -15.76 11.18 2.94
CA GLY A 37 -14.47 11.76 2.55
C GLY A 37 -13.99 12.92 3.43
N ASP A 38 -14.90 13.63 4.10
CA ASP A 38 -14.55 14.61 5.14
C ASP A 38 -14.42 13.90 6.49
N LYS A 39 -13.25 14.03 7.12
CA LYS A 39 -12.93 13.26 8.34
C LYS A 39 -13.79 13.61 9.55
N LEU A 40 -14.17 14.89 9.71
CA LEU A 40 -15.06 15.29 10.80
C LEU A 40 -16.49 14.79 10.57
N THR A 41 -16.98 14.92 9.36
CA THR A 41 -18.32 14.43 8.98
C THR A 41 -18.38 12.91 9.08
N ALA A 42 -17.37 12.19 8.58
CA ALA A 42 -17.26 10.74 8.70
C ALA A 42 -17.19 10.27 10.16
N ARG A 43 -16.43 10.99 11.00
CA ARG A 43 -16.36 10.74 12.45
C ARG A 43 -17.72 10.88 13.11
N HIS A 44 -18.46 11.97 12.84
CA HIS A 44 -19.80 12.18 13.39
C HIS A 44 -20.79 11.09 12.90
N ALA A 45 -20.73 10.73 11.62
CA ALA A 45 -21.54 9.65 11.08
C ALA A 45 -21.22 8.30 11.76
N ALA A 46 -19.93 8.00 11.97
CA ALA A 46 -19.48 6.82 12.69
C ALA A 46 -20.00 6.81 14.15
N GLN A 47 -19.88 7.92 14.88
CA GLN A 47 -20.39 8.07 16.24
C GLN A 47 -21.90 7.86 16.30
N ALA A 48 -22.66 8.44 15.37
CA ALA A 48 -24.11 8.28 15.29
C ALA A 48 -24.50 6.82 15.00
N ALA A 49 -23.66 6.08 14.27
CA ALA A 49 -23.82 4.64 14.01
C ALA A 49 -23.31 3.75 15.16
N GLY A 50 -22.88 4.32 16.30
CA GLY A 50 -22.34 3.60 17.45
C GLY A 50 -20.93 3.06 17.28
N VAL A 51 -20.16 3.54 16.28
CA VAL A 51 -18.77 3.14 16.06
C VAL A 51 -17.88 3.88 17.06
N PRO A 52 -17.02 3.18 17.83
CA PRO A 52 -16.05 3.82 18.72
C PRO A 52 -15.10 4.74 17.96
N THR A 53 -14.91 5.97 18.43
CA THR A 53 -13.98 6.93 17.83
C THR A 53 -12.89 7.31 18.83
N VAL A 54 -11.70 7.67 18.33
CA VAL A 54 -10.64 8.18 19.20
C VAL A 54 -11.14 9.44 19.94
N PRO A 55 -10.93 9.59 21.26
CA PRO A 55 -11.30 10.84 21.96
C PRO A 55 -10.70 12.07 21.25
N GLY A 56 -11.52 13.08 20.95
CA GLY A 56 -11.05 14.19 20.14
C GLY A 56 -11.92 15.44 20.24
N SER A 57 -11.65 16.43 19.39
CA SER A 57 -12.53 17.59 19.22
C SER A 57 -13.67 17.22 18.27
N ASP A 58 -14.88 17.62 18.66
CA ASP A 58 -16.07 17.38 17.83
C ASP A 58 -16.30 18.52 16.81
N VAL A 59 -15.45 19.52 16.85
CA VAL A 59 -15.47 20.69 15.96
C VAL A 59 -14.08 21.01 15.45
N ALA A 60 -14.05 21.75 14.36
CA ALA A 60 -12.83 22.36 13.85
C ALA A 60 -12.18 23.26 14.89
N VAL A 61 -10.86 23.40 14.83
CA VAL A 61 -10.07 24.27 15.71
C VAL A 61 -9.38 25.29 14.81
N ASP A 62 -9.81 26.55 14.96
CA ASP A 62 -9.39 27.63 14.06
C ASP A 62 -8.28 28.51 14.68
N ASP A 63 -8.25 28.63 16.01
CA ASP A 63 -7.30 29.47 16.70
C ASP A 63 -6.57 28.77 17.86
N LEU A 64 -5.55 29.45 18.41
CA LEU A 64 -4.69 28.91 19.46
C LEU A 64 -5.42 28.71 20.80
N ASP A 65 -6.42 29.54 21.14
CA ASP A 65 -7.11 29.40 22.41
C ASP A 65 -8.06 28.21 22.39
N GLN A 66 -8.78 27.99 21.28
CA GLN A 66 -9.56 26.77 21.06
C GLN A 66 -8.65 25.53 21.08
N ALA A 67 -7.46 25.61 20.45
CA ALA A 67 -6.47 24.52 20.46
C ALA A 67 -6.01 24.18 21.88
N ARG A 68 -5.74 25.16 22.72
CA ARG A 68 -5.37 24.97 24.14
C ARG A 68 -6.47 24.23 24.91
N VAL A 69 -7.72 24.72 24.77
CA VAL A 69 -8.88 24.11 25.43
C VAL A 69 -9.07 22.65 24.96
N ALA A 70 -9.02 22.41 23.64
CA ALA A 70 -9.15 21.07 23.08
C ALA A 70 -8.06 20.15 23.59
N ALA A 71 -6.78 20.55 23.50
CA ALA A 71 -5.64 19.75 23.95
C ALA A 71 -5.67 19.46 25.46
N GLN A 72 -6.08 20.41 26.29
CA GLN A 72 -6.25 20.19 27.73
C GLN A 72 -7.38 19.22 28.06
N ARG A 73 -8.52 19.32 27.34
CA ARG A 73 -9.65 18.38 27.50
C ARG A 73 -9.28 16.94 27.10
N ILE A 74 -8.55 16.76 25.99
CA ILE A 74 -8.16 15.47 25.47
C ILE A 74 -7.00 14.88 26.29
N GLY A 75 -6.09 15.73 26.77
CA GLY A 75 -4.86 15.34 27.46
C GLY A 75 -3.73 14.95 26.50
N TYR A 76 -2.53 15.51 26.77
CA TYR A 76 -1.33 15.18 25.94
C TYR A 76 -0.91 13.71 26.08
N PRO A 77 -0.30 13.12 25.05
CA PRO A 77 -0.06 13.66 23.73
C PRO A 77 -1.36 13.75 22.91
N VAL A 78 -1.44 14.78 22.04
CA VAL A 78 -2.54 14.94 21.10
C VAL A 78 -2.04 14.93 19.66
N LEU A 79 -2.90 14.57 18.73
CA LEU A 79 -2.65 14.56 17.30
C LEU A 79 -3.50 15.64 16.64
N ILE A 80 -2.86 16.59 15.98
CA ILE A 80 -3.53 17.56 15.09
C ILE A 80 -3.69 16.90 13.72
N LYS A 81 -4.87 16.98 13.12
CA LYS A 81 -5.18 16.40 11.80
C LYS A 81 -5.91 17.43 10.93
N ALA A 82 -5.57 17.48 9.64
CA ALA A 82 -6.39 18.19 8.66
C ALA A 82 -7.76 17.51 8.52
N SER A 83 -8.83 18.30 8.42
CA SER A 83 -10.19 17.78 8.19
C SER A 83 -10.31 17.19 6.78
N ALA A 84 -9.73 17.85 5.78
CA ALA A 84 -9.72 17.40 4.39
C ALA A 84 -8.46 16.62 4.06
N GLY A 85 -8.56 15.66 3.12
CA GLY A 85 -7.46 14.91 2.54
C GLY A 85 -7.00 13.70 3.37
N GLY A 86 -5.91 13.05 2.91
CA GLY A 86 -5.39 11.78 3.45
C GLY A 86 -3.87 11.70 3.36
N GLY A 87 -3.32 10.49 3.57
CA GLY A 87 -1.89 10.22 3.42
C GLY A 87 -0.99 10.85 4.47
N GLY A 88 -1.51 11.22 5.64
CA GLY A 88 -0.73 11.76 6.76
C GLY A 88 -0.28 13.23 6.62
N LYS A 89 -0.65 13.91 5.53
CA LYS A 89 -0.36 15.35 5.38
C LYS A 89 -1.22 16.18 6.33
N GLY A 90 -0.64 17.25 6.89
CA GLY A 90 -1.31 18.08 7.90
C GLY A 90 -1.49 17.39 9.26
N MET A 91 -0.72 16.34 9.55
CA MET A 91 -0.72 15.64 10.83
C MET A 91 0.49 16.02 11.67
N ARG A 92 0.27 16.35 12.96
CA ARG A 92 1.34 16.67 13.91
C ARG A 92 1.03 16.13 15.30
N VAL A 93 1.97 15.36 15.84
CA VAL A 93 1.92 14.93 17.26
C VAL A 93 2.41 16.07 18.13
N VAL A 94 1.66 16.40 19.17
CA VAL A 94 1.98 17.43 20.16
C VAL A 94 2.05 16.75 21.53
N ARG A 95 3.23 16.75 22.12
CA ARG A 95 3.48 16.03 23.38
C ARG A 95 3.32 16.93 24.60
N SER A 96 3.40 18.25 24.39
CA SER A 96 3.31 19.23 25.47
C SER A 96 2.67 20.54 24.99
N GLN A 97 2.19 21.34 25.95
CA GLN A 97 1.60 22.65 25.66
C GLN A 97 2.59 23.60 24.97
N SER A 98 3.90 23.48 25.25
CA SER A 98 4.92 24.35 24.66
C SER A 98 5.09 24.12 23.14
N GLU A 99 4.75 22.95 22.64
CA GLU A 99 4.85 22.60 21.22
C GLU A 99 3.61 23.00 20.40
N LEU A 100 2.48 23.28 21.11
CA LEU A 100 1.16 23.37 20.49
C LEU A 100 1.05 24.46 19.42
N GLU A 101 1.55 25.66 19.70
CA GLU A 101 1.41 26.80 18.79
C GLU A 101 2.17 26.60 17.48
N ALA A 102 3.41 26.12 17.55
CA ALA A 102 4.23 25.85 16.36
C ALA A 102 3.64 24.69 15.53
N ALA A 103 3.17 23.63 16.20
CA ALA A 103 2.54 22.49 15.56
C ALA A 103 1.22 22.86 14.87
N LEU A 104 0.38 23.69 15.51
CA LEU A 104 -0.89 24.15 14.95
C LEU A 104 -0.66 24.95 13.66
N ARG A 105 0.22 25.96 13.70
CA ARG A 105 0.54 26.78 12.53
C ARG A 105 1.06 25.94 11.36
N THR A 106 1.96 25.00 11.65
CA THR A 106 2.53 24.13 10.64
C THR A 106 1.46 23.20 10.03
N ALA A 107 0.61 22.60 10.85
CA ALA A 107 -0.46 21.72 10.37
C ALA A 107 -1.49 22.48 9.50
N GLN A 108 -1.90 23.67 9.92
CA GLN A 108 -2.82 24.52 9.15
C GLN A 108 -2.23 24.96 7.81
N SER A 109 -0.95 25.41 7.79
CA SER A 109 -0.26 25.81 6.56
C SER A 109 -0.11 24.65 5.58
N GLU A 110 0.24 23.47 6.09
CA GLU A 110 0.37 22.27 5.26
C GLU A 110 -0.98 21.79 4.72
N ALA A 111 -2.04 21.84 5.55
CA ALA A 111 -3.40 21.51 5.12
C ALA A 111 -3.90 22.49 4.05
N GLN A 112 -3.68 23.79 4.23
CA GLN A 112 -4.03 24.80 3.25
C GLN A 112 -3.32 24.61 1.91
N SER A 113 -2.02 24.31 1.94
CA SER A 113 -1.22 24.13 0.72
C SER A 113 -1.54 22.84 -0.03
N SER A 114 -1.85 21.76 0.71
CA SER A 114 -2.08 20.43 0.14
C SER A 114 -3.53 20.18 -0.28
N PHE A 115 -4.50 20.77 0.43
CA PHE A 115 -5.93 20.46 0.27
C PHE A 115 -6.81 21.69 0.02
N GLY A 116 -6.21 22.89 -0.01
CA GLY A 116 -6.97 24.14 -0.19
C GLY A 116 -7.78 24.57 1.05
N SER A 117 -7.63 23.88 2.18
CA SER A 117 -8.34 24.18 3.45
C SER A 117 -7.39 24.02 4.62
N GLY A 118 -7.25 25.06 5.47
CA GLY A 118 -6.46 25.03 6.70
C GLY A 118 -7.21 24.51 7.93
N ILE A 119 -8.39 23.91 7.74
CA ILE A 119 -9.22 23.39 8.82
C ILE A 119 -8.55 22.18 9.45
N VAL A 120 -8.34 22.21 10.78
CA VAL A 120 -7.77 21.12 11.56
C VAL A 120 -8.67 20.73 12.73
N TYR A 121 -8.49 19.53 13.25
CA TYR A 121 -9.13 19.05 14.46
C TYR A 121 -8.14 18.24 15.30
N PHE A 122 -8.49 17.92 16.54
CA PHE A 122 -7.62 17.28 17.52
C PHE A 122 -8.15 15.91 17.91
N GLU A 123 -7.24 14.95 18.03
CA GLU A 123 -7.52 13.62 18.60
C GLU A 123 -6.48 13.28 19.65
N LYS A 124 -6.82 12.35 20.55
CA LYS A 124 -5.85 11.71 21.41
C LYS A 124 -4.83 10.96 20.56
N TYR A 125 -3.54 11.21 20.77
CA TYR A 125 -2.52 10.39 20.13
C TYR A 125 -2.43 9.06 20.87
N LEU A 126 -2.74 8.00 20.15
CA LEU A 126 -2.65 6.62 20.66
C LEU A 126 -1.29 6.05 20.26
N GLU A 127 -0.51 5.61 21.24
CA GLU A 127 0.81 5.02 21.03
C GLU A 127 0.70 3.48 20.92
N ASN A 128 1.61 2.86 20.16
CA ASN A 128 1.71 1.40 19.99
C ASN A 128 0.39 0.75 19.54
N VAL A 129 -0.30 1.40 18.61
CA VAL A 129 -1.54 0.89 18.02
C VAL A 129 -1.26 0.11 16.76
N ARG A 130 -2.20 -0.78 16.42
CA ARG A 130 -2.25 -1.44 15.13
C ARG A 130 -3.19 -0.72 14.20
N HIS A 131 -2.89 -0.78 12.92
CA HIS A 131 -3.78 -0.37 11.86
C HIS A 131 -4.47 -1.62 11.32
N VAL A 132 -5.72 -1.78 11.67
CA VAL A 132 -6.58 -2.89 11.22
C VAL A 132 -7.76 -2.30 10.47
N GLU A 133 -8.09 -2.87 9.34
CA GLU A 133 -9.16 -2.37 8.50
C GLU A 133 -10.15 -3.46 8.11
N ILE A 134 -11.42 -3.09 7.90
CA ILE A 134 -12.49 -4.01 7.49
C ILE A 134 -12.87 -3.73 6.04
N GLN A 135 -12.75 -4.75 5.19
CA GLN A 135 -13.28 -4.69 3.84
C GLN A 135 -14.80 -4.77 3.86
N ILE A 136 -15.48 -3.78 3.33
CA ILE A 136 -16.92 -3.81 3.11
C ILE A 136 -17.25 -3.98 1.63
N MET A 137 -18.41 -4.58 1.38
CA MET A 137 -19.04 -4.65 0.06
C MET A 137 -20.53 -4.40 0.23
N ALA A 138 -21.09 -3.49 -0.55
CA ALA A 138 -22.51 -3.12 -0.46
C ALA A 138 -23.13 -2.98 -1.85
N ASP A 139 -24.44 -3.24 -1.95
CA ASP A 139 -25.20 -3.02 -3.16
C ASP A 139 -26.14 -1.79 -3.07
N SER A 140 -26.75 -1.44 -4.16
CA SER A 140 -27.71 -0.32 -4.23
C SER A 140 -29.09 -0.68 -3.65
N GLN A 141 -29.31 -1.91 -3.21
CA GLN A 141 -30.58 -2.41 -2.66
C GLN A 141 -30.59 -2.37 -1.13
N GLY A 142 -29.51 -1.91 -0.50
CA GLY A 142 -29.41 -1.79 0.95
C GLY A 142 -28.82 -3.01 1.64
N THR A 143 -28.17 -3.91 0.89
CA THR A 143 -27.42 -5.04 1.46
C THR A 143 -25.96 -4.63 1.59
N ALA A 144 -25.36 -4.88 2.75
CA ALA A 144 -23.94 -4.70 3.00
C ALA A 144 -23.37 -5.87 3.80
N VAL A 145 -22.16 -6.29 3.45
CA VAL A 145 -21.42 -7.35 4.12
C VAL A 145 -19.98 -6.90 4.40
N HIS A 146 -19.32 -7.52 5.37
CA HIS A 146 -17.89 -7.38 5.56
C HIS A 146 -17.15 -8.66 5.15
N LEU A 147 -16.00 -8.52 4.49
CA LEU A 147 -15.17 -9.62 4.00
C LEU A 147 -13.99 -9.94 4.94
N GLY A 148 -14.10 -9.58 6.22
CA GLY A 148 -13.04 -9.73 7.20
C GLY A 148 -12.08 -8.55 7.22
N GLU A 149 -11.03 -8.72 8.02
CA GLU A 149 -10.03 -7.68 8.26
C GLU A 149 -8.73 -7.92 7.52
N ARG A 150 -7.98 -6.80 7.38
CA ARG A 150 -6.56 -6.76 7.02
C ARG A 150 -5.75 -6.07 8.11
N GLU A 151 -4.57 -6.57 8.35
CA GLU A 151 -3.55 -5.96 9.21
C GLU A 151 -2.61 -5.11 8.36
N CYS A 152 -2.53 -3.81 8.63
CA CYS A 152 -1.78 -2.84 7.82
C CYS A 152 -0.78 -2.03 8.65
N SER A 153 -0.33 -2.55 9.81
CA SER A 153 0.57 -1.82 10.72
C SER A 153 1.97 -1.62 10.17
N ILE A 154 2.44 -2.45 9.22
CA ILE A 154 3.75 -2.26 8.61
C ILE A 154 3.69 -1.15 7.58
N GLN A 155 4.01 0.06 8.06
CA GLN A 155 3.91 1.27 7.26
C GLN A 155 5.07 2.22 7.55
N ARG A 156 5.43 3.04 6.57
CA ARG A 156 6.44 4.09 6.69
C ARG A 156 5.83 5.41 6.28
N ARG A 157 5.88 6.42 7.16
CA ARG A 157 5.28 7.74 6.90
C ARG A 157 3.81 7.64 6.47
N HIS A 158 3.05 6.77 7.12
CA HIS A 158 1.65 6.45 6.83
C HIS A 158 1.38 5.78 5.47
N GLN A 159 2.42 5.34 4.77
CA GLN A 159 2.28 4.48 3.59
C GLN A 159 2.45 3.02 3.99
N LYS A 160 1.45 2.21 3.71
CA LYS A 160 1.45 0.76 3.96
C LYS A 160 2.53 0.11 3.07
N LEU A 161 3.25 -0.86 3.60
CA LEU A 161 4.35 -1.57 2.91
C LEU A 161 4.12 -3.08 2.86
N ILE A 162 3.57 -3.65 3.94
CA ILE A 162 3.21 -5.06 4.03
C ILE A 162 1.82 -5.14 4.66
N GLU A 163 0.93 -5.88 4.04
CA GLU A 163 -0.41 -6.15 4.51
C GLU A 163 -0.67 -7.65 4.61
N GLU A 164 -1.47 -8.06 5.58
CA GLU A 164 -1.84 -9.47 5.73
C GLU A 164 -3.32 -9.65 6.11
N SER A 165 -3.88 -10.77 5.75
CA SER A 165 -5.22 -11.21 6.16
C SER A 165 -5.21 -12.70 6.45
N PRO A 166 -5.86 -13.13 7.56
CA PRO A 166 -6.41 -12.32 8.65
C PRO A 166 -5.31 -11.69 9.52
N SER A 167 -5.67 -10.71 10.38
CA SER A 167 -4.75 -10.14 11.35
C SER A 167 -4.36 -11.19 12.41
N PRO A 168 -3.08 -11.29 12.81
CA PRO A 168 -2.62 -12.28 13.80
C PRO A 168 -3.18 -12.04 15.21
N VAL A 169 -3.83 -10.89 15.47
CA VAL A 169 -4.34 -10.52 16.80
C VAL A 169 -5.87 -10.38 16.86
N VAL A 170 -6.55 -10.50 15.71
CA VAL A 170 -8.01 -10.40 15.63
C VAL A 170 -8.60 -11.80 15.63
N ASP A 171 -9.31 -12.15 16.73
CA ASP A 171 -10.08 -13.37 16.82
C ASP A 171 -11.48 -13.22 16.19
N ALA A 172 -12.28 -14.28 16.24
CA ALA A 172 -13.61 -14.32 15.64
C ALA A 172 -14.57 -13.28 16.27
N ASP A 173 -14.51 -13.08 17.58
CA ASP A 173 -15.41 -12.16 18.28
C ASP A 173 -15.05 -10.70 17.98
N LEU A 174 -13.77 -10.36 17.97
CA LEU A 174 -13.33 -9.01 17.62
C LEU A 174 -13.64 -8.72 16.15
N ARG A 175 -13.40 -9.66 15.24
CA ARG A 175 -13.76 -9.55 13.82
C ARG A 175 -15.25 -9.30 13.64
N ALA A 176 -16.10 -10.04 14.33
CA ALA A 176 -17.55 -9.87 14.26
C ALA A 176 -17.98 -8.48 14.75
N ARG A 177 -17.40 -7.98 15.85
CA ARG A 177 -17.69 -6.63 16.37
C ARG A 177 -17.24 -5.54 15.41
N MET A 178 -15.99 -5.61 14.92
CA MET A 178 -15.44 -4.65 13.96
C MET A 178 -16.23 -4.68 12.64
N GLY A 179 -16.55 -5.88 12.14
CA GLY A 179 -17.34 -6.07 10.94
C GLY A 179 -18.75 -5.47 11.06
N SER A 180 -19.43 -5.74 12.17
CA SER A 180 -20.77 -5.19 12.44
C SER A 180 -20.79 -3.66 12.40
N VAL A 181 -19.86 -3.00 13.06
CA VAL A 181 -19.82 -1.53 13.06
C VAL A 181 -19.41 -0.96 11.70
N ALA A 182 -18.56 -1.66 10.93
CA ALA A 182 -18.19 -1.26 9.57
C ALA A 182 -19.39 -1.36 8.61
N VAL A 183 -20.18 -2.43 8.70
CA VAL A 183 -21.44 -2.59 7.94
C VAL A 183 -22.45 -1.52 8.33
N ALA A 184 -22.63 -1.25 9.64
CA ALA A 184 -23.54 -0.19 10.10
C ALA A 184 -23.15 1.19 9.56
N ALA A 185 -21.86 1.53 9.55
CA ALA A 185 -21.36 2.78 8.98
C ALA A 185 -21.64 2.87 7.46
N ALA A 186 -21.46 1.79 6.72
CA ALA A 186 -21.77 1.72 5.29
C ALA A 186 -23.26 1.94 5.00
N LEU A 187 -24.13 1.24 5.75
CA LEU A 187 -25.59 1.37 5.61
C LEU A 187 -26.08 2.78 5.95
N ALA A 188 -25.56 3.38 7.03
CA ALA A 188 -25.88 4.75 7.42
C ALA A 188 -25.52 5.78 6.35
N ALA A 189 -24.44 5.54 5.58
CA ALA A 189 -23.99 6.37 4.47
C ALA A 189 -24.67 6.04 3.14
N GLN A 190 -25.59 5.09 3.09
CA GLN A 190 -26.17 4.55 1.84
C GLN A 190 -25.09 4.16 0.83
N TYR A 191 -24.05 3.50 1.34
CA TYR A 191 -22.89 3.09 0.56
C TYR A 191 -23.22 1.98 -0.41
N ALA A 192 -22.60 2.00 -1.58
CA ALA A 192 -22.62 0.90 -2.55
C ALA A 192 -21.22 0.68 -3.12
N SER A 193 -20.93 -0.50 -3.66
CA SER A 193 -19.62 -0.94 -4.16
C SER A 193 -18.65 -1.33 -3.02
N ALA A 194 -17.37 -1.50 -3.37
CA ALA A 194 -16.31 -1.81 -2.42
C ALA A 194 -15.87 -0.59 -1.63
N GLY A 195 -15.63 -0.76 -0.35
CA GLY A 195 -15.08 0.26 0.54
C GLY A 195 -14.32 -0.38 1.71
N THR A 196 -13.60 0.43 2.44
CA THR A 196 -12.81 -0.05 3.59
C THR A 196 -13.00 0.90 4.76
N VAL A 197 -13.32 0.34 5.92
CA VAL A 197 -13.38 1.08 7.18
C VAL A 197 -12.09 0.80 7.95
N GLU A 198 -11.29 1.82 8.18
CA GLU A 198 -10.01 1.73 8.89
C GLU A 198 -10.17 2.00 10.38
N PHE A 199 -9.44 1.23 11.19
CA PHE A 199 -9.46 1.31 12.65
C PHE A 199 -8.05 1.32 13.22
N LEU A 200 -7.90 2.01 14.35
CA LEU A 200 -6.77 1.82 15.26
C LEU A 200 -7.17 0.80 16.33
N LEU A 201 -6.36 -0.22 16.52
CA LEU A 201 -6.55 -1.25 17.54
C LEU A 201 -5.47 -1.08 18.60
N ASP A 202 -5.86 -0.86 19.86
CA ASP A 202 -4.92 -0.74 20.97
C ASP A 202 -4.53 -2.12 21.57
N LYS A 203 -3.59 -2.11 22.51
CA LYS A 203 -3.09 -3.31 23.22
C LYS A 203 -4.17 -4.03 24.03
N ASP A 204 -5.21 -3.29 24.47
CA ASP A 204 -6.31 -3.79 25.27
C ASP A 204 -7.47 -4.30 24.41
N ARG A 205 -7.25 -4.34 23.07
CA ARG A 205 -8.22 -4.80 22.04
C ARG A 205 -9.44 -3.89 21.92
N ASN A 206 -9.31 -2.62 22.30
CA ASN A 206 -10.27 -1.60 21.92
C ASN A 206 -9.91 -1.11 20.51
N PHE A 207 -10.91 -0.94 19.68
CA PHE A 207 -10.73 -0.42 18.34
C PHE A 207 -11.44 0.92 18.20
N TYR A 208 -10.85 1.81 17.41
CA TYR A 208 -11.32 3.17 17.20
C TYR A 208 -11.35 3.46 15.72
N PHE A 209 -12.46 4.03 15.26
CA PHE A 209 -12.63 4.48 13.89
C PHE A 209 -11.54 5.47 13.50
N LEU A 210 -10.94 5.29 12.34
CA LEU A 210 -9.93 6.17 11.77
C LEU A 210 -10.49 6.93 10.57
N GLU A 211 -10.88 6.23 9.51
CA GLU A 211 -11.48 6.81 8.30
C GLU A 211 -12.19 5.73 7.46
N VAL A 212 -12.89 6.16 6.41
CA VAL A 212 -13.43 5.27 5.37
C VAL A 212 -12.76 5.61 4.06
N ASN A 213 -12.17 4.61 3.42
CA ASN A 213 -11.72 4.73 2.05
C ASN A 213 -12.86 4.33 1.11
N THR A 214 -13.37 5.32 0.37
CA THR A 214 -14.54 5.18 -0.49
C THR A 214 -14.19 4.65 -1.88
N ARG A 215 -13.35 3.62 -1.93
CA ARG A 215 -12.81 2.99 -3.13
C ARG A 215 -12.29 1.59 -2.85
N LEU A 216 -11.89 0.91 -3.91
CA LEU A 216 -11.06 -0.28 -3.80
C LEU A 216 -9.71 0.06 -3.18
N GLN A 217 -9.21 -0.77 -2.27
CA GLN A 217 -7.86 -0.60 -1.69
C GLN A 217 -6.81 -1.34 -2.53
N VAL A 218 -5.55 -0.87 -2.43
CA VAL A 218 -4.39 -1.54 -3.06
C VAL A 218 -4.30 -2.99 -2.60
N GLU A 219 -4.48 -3.21 -1.30
CA GLU A 219 -4.33 -4.46 -0.56
C GLU A 219 -5.56 -5.40 -0.61
N HIS A 220 -6.55 -5.10 -1.49
CA HIS A 220 -7.70 -6.00 -1.67
C HIS A 220 -7.33 -7.45 -1.99
N PRO A 221 -6.21 -7.76 -2.68
CA PRO A 221 -5.87 -9.12 -3.05
C PRO A 221 -5.69 -10.07 -1.86
N VAL A 222 -5.24 -9.60 -0.69
CA VAL A 222 -5.12 -10.48 0.49
C VAL A 222 -6.51 -10.94 0.98
N THR A 223 -7.52 -10.07 0.89
CA THR A 223 -8.91 -10.43 1.20
C THR A 223 -9.47 -11.39 0.15
N GLU A 224 -9.26 -11.15 -1.13
CA GLU A 224 -9.68 -12.06 -2.22
C GLU A 224 -9.12 -13.47 -2.01
N TRP A 225 -7.83 -13.56 -1.65
CA TRP A 225 -7.18 -14.85 -1.45
C TRP A 225 -7.71 -15.64 -0.26
N VAL A 226 -8.03 -14.99 0.85
CA VAL A 226 -8.54 -15.71 2.05
C VAL A 226 -10.04 -15.99 1.98
N THR A 227 -10.81 -15.19 1.23
CA THR A 227 -12.26 -15.38 1.09
C THR A 227 -12.67 -16.19 -0.13
N GLY A 228 -11.85 -16.13 -1.20
CA GLY A 228 -12.19 -16.66 -2.53
C GLY A 228 -13.20 -15.79 -3.29
N ILE A 229 -13.44 -14.54 -2.85
CA ILE A 229 -14.37 -13.59 -3.46
C ILE A 229 -13.58 -12.62 -4.33
N ASP A 230 -13.94 -12.49 -5.61
CA ASP A 230 -13.42 -11.47 -6.52
C ASP A 230 -14.16 -10.15 -6.28
N ILE A 231 -13.49 -9.24 -5.56
CA ILE A 231 -14.06 -7.94 -5.15
C ILE A 231 -14.35 -7.07 -6.37
N VAL A 232 -13.48 -7.10 -7.37
CA VAL A 232 -13.63 -6.30 -8.59
C VAL A 232 -14.81 -6.80 -9.41
N LEU A 233 -14.99 -8.11 -9.51
CA LEU A 233 -16.17 -8.68 -10.18
C LEU A 233 -17.47 -8.28 -9.47
N GLU A 234 -17.51 -8.29 -8.13
CA GLU A 234 -18.64 -7.81 -7.37
C GLU A 234 -18.91 -6.31 -7.59
N GLN A 235 -17.87 -5.48 -7.74
CA GLN A 235 -18.05 -4.06 -8.11
C GLN A 235 -18.74 -3.90 -9.46
N PHE A 236 -18.36 -4.68 -10.48
CA PHE A 236 -19.05 -4.68 -11.78
C PHE A 236 -20.50 -5.13 -11.64
N ARG A 237 -20.76 -6.18 -10.87
CA ARG A 237 -22.09 -6.70 -10.62
C ARG A 237 -23.01 -5.66 -9.98
N VAL A 238 -22.54 -4.98 -8.94
CA VAL A 238 -23.28 -3.89 -8.28
C VAL A 238 -23.52 -2.73 -9.23
N ALA A 239 -22.54 -2.37 -10.04
CA ALA A 239 -22.69 -1.29 -11.04
C ALA A 239 -23.68 -1.62 -12.18
N GLU A 240 -23.92 -2.90 -12.46
CA GLU A 240 -24.99 -3.38 -13.34
C GLU A 240 -26.40 -3.33 -12.67
N GLY A 241 -26.49 -2.84 -11.42
CA GLY A 241 -27.75 -2.79 -10.65
C GLY A 241 -28.20 -4.14 -10.06
N LYS A 242 -27.32 -5.15 -10.07
CA LYS A 242 -27.58 -6.47 -9.48
C LYS A 242 -27.30 -6.46 -7.99
N PRO A 243 -27.99 -7.31 -7.19
CA PRO A 243 -27.64 -7.51 -5.78
C PRO A 243 -26.27 -8.18 -5.66
N LEU A 244 -25.65 -8.10 -4.48
CA LEU A 244 -24.47 -8.90 -4.16
C LEU A 244 -24.71 -10.38 -4.44
N SER A 245 -23.68 -11.09 -4.93
CA SER A 245 -23.78 -12.54 -5.15
C SER A 245 -23.55 -13.35 -3.87
N ILE A 246 -23.20 -12.69 -2.78
CA ILE A 246 -22.79 -13.25 -1.50
C ILE A 246 -23.61 -12.67 -0.36
N THR A 247 -23.80 -13.48 0.68
CA THR A 247 -24.34 -13.08 1.97
C THR A 247 -23.24 -13.11 3.04
N GLN A 248 -23.50 -12.54 4.23
CA GLN A 248 -22.51 -12.59 5.32
C GLN A 248 -22.18 -14.03 5.74
N ASP A 249 -23.15 -14.93 5.62
CA ASP A 249 -22.99 -16.35 5.99
C ASP A 249 -22.14 -17.15 5.00
N ASP A 250 -21.94 -16.66 3.79
CA ASP A 250 -21.09 -17.30 2.77
C ASP A 250 -19.60 -17.02 3.01
N ILE A 251 -19.30 -15.96 3.77
CA ILE A 251 -17.92 -15.48 3.92
C ILE A 251 -17.17 -16.34 4.93
N ARG A 252 -16.09 -16.94 4.47
CA ARG A 252 -15.18 -17.78 5.28
C ARG A 252 -13.73 -17.40 5.00
N LEU A 253 -13.00 -17.05 6.05
CA LEU A 253 -11.56 -16.81 5.92
C LEU A 253 -10.83 -18.17 5.95
N ARG A 254 -10.04 -18.45 4.91
CA ARG A 254 -9.29 -19.70 4.75
C ARG A 254 -7.81 -19.40 4.53
N GLY A 255 -6.97 -20.01 5.36
CA GLY A 255 -5.54 -19.82 5.27
C GLY A 255 -5.11 -18.40 5.66
N HIS A 256 -4.02 -17.95 5.09
CA HIS A 256 -3.40 -16.67 5.38
C HIS A 256 -2.76 -16.09 4.11
N ALA A 257 -3.01 -14.83 3.83
CA ALA A 257 -2.41 -14.12 2.70
C ALA A 257 -1.55 -12.95 3.20
N ILE A 258 -0.46 -12.69 2.50
CA ILE A 258 0.44 -11.56 2.75
C ILE A 258 0.68 -10.86 1.43
N GLU A 259 0.64 -9.54 1.43
CA GLU A 259 1.03 -8.68 0.31
C GLU A 259 2.27 -7.88 0.70
N CYS A 260 3.23 -7.75 -0.22
CA CYS A 260 4.33 -6.80 -0.15
C CYS A 260 4.22 -5.82 -1.31
N ARG A 261 4.18 -4.52 -1.03
CA ARG A 261 4.22 -3.48 -2.06
C ARG A 261 5.64 -3.33 -2.58
N ILE A 262 5.86 -3.66 -3.84
CA ILE A 262 7.17 -3.50 -4.48
C ILE A 262 7.27 -2.10 -5.05
N ALA A 263 8.18 -1.32 -4.49
CA ALA A 263 8.42 0.06 -4.87
C ALA A 263 9.81 0.25 -5.48
N ALA A 264 9.91 1.15 -6.45
CA ALA A 264 11.16 1.60 -7.06
C ALA A 264 11.85 2.60 -6.13
N GLU A 265 12.35 2.11 -5.00
CA GLU A 265 12.98 2.87 -3.94
C GLU A 265 14.22 2.15 -3.42
N ASP A 266 15.24 2.91 -3.04
CA ASP A 266 16.47 2.38 -2.44
C ASP A 266 16.36 2.41 -0.90
N PRO A 267 16.09 1.28 -0.23
CA PRO A 267 15.96 1.24 1.22
C PRO A 267 17.27 1.54 1.95
N PHE A 268 18.43 1.36 1.29
CA PHE A 268 19.76 1.67 1.84
C PHE A 268 20.06 3.17 1.77
N ASN A 269 19.32 3.94 0.98
CA ASN A 269 19.42 5.40 0.85
C ASN A 269 18.10 6.07 1.27
N ASN A 270 17.63 5.76 2.48
CA ASN A 270 16.41 6.33 3.07
C ASN A 270 15.16 6.26 2.16
N PHE A 271 15.03 5.18 1.38
CA PHE A 271 13.94 4.98 0.40
C PHE A 271 13.89 6.09 -0.66
N ALA A 272 15.06 6.55 -1.11
CA ALA A 272 15.10 7.48 -2.23
C ALA A 272 14.51 6.83 -3.48
N PRO A 273 13.67 7.55 -4.26
CA PRO A 273 13.12 7.03 -5.51
C PRO A 273 14.23 6.60 -6.48
N SER A 274 14.07 5.41 -7.06
CA SER A 274 14.99 4.86 -8.06
C SER A 274 14.35 4.91 -9.44
N LEU A 275 14.80 5.85 -10.24
CA LEU A 275 14.31 6.06 -11.60
C LEU A 275 15.18 5.29 -12.60
N GLY A 276 14.60 4.84 -13.69
CA GLY A 276 15.38 4.13 -14.71
C GLY A 276 14.55 3.32 -15.69
N THR A 277 15.26 2.48 -16.44
CA THR A 277 14.63 1.55 -17.39
C THR A 277 14.80 0.12 -16.90
N ILE A 278 13.74 -0.66 -16.93
CA ILE A 278 13.76 -2.09 -16.57
C ILE A 278 14.56 -2.85 -17.62
N VAL A 279 15.76 -3.28 -17.24
CA VAL A 279 16.69 -4.00 -18.14
C VAL A 279 16.34 -5.49 -18.20
N SER A 280 15.97 -6.06 -17.04
CA SER A 280 15.57 -7.47 -16.91
C SER A 280 14.48 -7.59 -15.86
N LEU A 281 13.53 -8.48 -16.11
CA LEU A 281 12.41 -8.79 -15.22
C LEU A 281 12.23 -10.31 -15.15
N ALA A 282 12.14 -10.84 -13.94
CA ALA A 282 11.79 -12.22 -13.66
C ALA A 282 10.78 -12.20 -12.48
N GLU A 283 9.50 -12.35 -12.78
CA GLU A 283 8.46 -12.39 -11.76
C GLU A 283 8.37 -13.77 -11.12
N PRO A 284 8.20 -13.85 -9.78
CA PRO A 284 8.03 -15.12 -9.09
C PRO A 284 6.68 -15.75 -9.42
N GLY A 285 6.61 -17.07 -9.35
CA GLY A 285 5.39 -17.82 -9.66
C GLY A 285 5.22 -19.05 -8.80
N GLY A 286 4.28 -19.90 -9.21
CA GLY A 286 3.94 -21.17 -8.56
C GLY A 286 2.71 -21.09 -7.66
N PRO A 287 2.32 -22.23 -7.03
CA PRO A 287 1.09 -22.31 -6.24
C PRO A 287 1.03 -21.29 -5.10
N GLY A 288 -0.05 -20.51 -5.05
CA GLY A 288 -0.27 -19.50 -4.02
C GLY A 288 0.63 -18.27 -4.13
N VAL A 289 1.11 -17.94 -5.34
CA VAL A 289 1.82 -16.69 -5.64
C VAL A 289 1.05 -15.94 -6.73
N ARG A 290 0.80 -14.65 -6.50
CA ARG A 290 0.17 -13.70 -7.44
C ARG A 290 1.04 -12.45 -7.52
N VAL A 291 1.25 -11.96 -8.72
CA VAL A 291 1.92 -10.68 -8.98
C VAL A 291 0.97 -9.80 -9.76
N ASP A 292 0.60 -8.66 -9.17
CA ASP A 292 -0.12 -7.60 -9.88
C ASP A 292 0.91 -6.52 -10.22
N SER A 293 1.28 -6.41 -11.49
CA SER A 293 2.44 -5.65 -11.94
C SER A 293 2.13 -4.81 -13.17
N SER A 294 2.74 -3.65 -13.26
CA SER A 294 2.79 -2.83 -14.47
C SER A 294 4.14 -2.94 -15.19
N LEU A 295 5.04 -3.79 -14.70
CA LEU A 295 6.41 -3.89 -15.19
C LEU A 295 6.49 -4.67 -16.50
N TYR A 296 7.40 -4.23 -17.35
CA TYR A 296 7.85 -4.98 -18.52
C TYR A 296 9.28 -4.57 -18.89
N ARG A 297 10.00 -5.46 -19.54
CA ARG A 297 11.36 -5.19 -20.01
C ARG A 297 11.35 -4.02 -21.00
N GLY A 298 12.15 -2.98 -20.74
CA GLY A 298 12.21 -1.73 -21.49
C GLY A 298 11.26 -0.64 -20.96
N GLY A 299 10.38 -0.97 -20.01
CA GLY A 299 9.54 0.00 -19.31
C GLY A 299 10.36 1.01 -18.53
N LYS A 300 9.88 2.25 -18.42
CA LYS A 300 10.53 3.33 -17.70
C LYS A 300 9.80 3.67 -16.42
N VAL A 301 10.52 3.69 -15.31
CA VAL A 301 10.03 4.23 -14.04
C VAL A 301 10.36 5.71 -13.98
N SER A 302 9.34 6.55 -13.78
CA SER A 302 9.43 8.01 -13.82
C SER A 302 9.03 8.65 -12.48
N ILE A 303 9.33 9.93 -12.31
CA ILE A 303 8.95 10.73 -11.12
C ILE A 303 7.49 11.17 -11.11
N TYR A 304 6.74 10.94 -12.19
CA TYR A 304 5.39 11.49 -12.37
C TYR A 304 4.30 10.62 -11.73
N TYR A 305 4.65 9.42 -11.25
CA TYR A 305 3.75 8.46 -10.65
C TYR A 305 4.30 8.00 -9.30
N ASP A 306 3.43 7.31 -8.55
CA ASP A 306 3.80 6.64 -7.32
C ASP A 306 4.96 5.65 -7.56
N PRO A 307 5.93 5.51 -6.64
CA PRO A 307 7.05 4.59 -6.79
C PRO A 307 6.63 3.11 -6.75
N MET A 308 5.42 2.78 -6.32
CA MET A 308 4.91 1.40 -6.32
C MET A 308 4.76 0.89 -7.75
N ILE A 309 5.49 -0.17 -8.08
CA ILE A 309 5.58 -0.75 -9.43
C ILE A 309 4.94 -2.12 -9.55
N ALA A 310 4.76 -2.81 -8.44
CA ALA A 310 4.07 -4.09 -8.38
C ALA A 310 3.57 -4.38 -6.97
N LYS A 311 2.65 -5.34 -6.86
CA LYS A 311 2.26 -5.99 -5.61
C LYS A 311 2.60 -7.46 -5.74
N LEU A 312 3.31 -8.00 -4.74
CA LEU A 312 3.55 -9.42 -4.62
C LEU A 312 2.66 -9.96 -3.51
N ILE A 313 1.77 -10.87 -3.85
CA ILE A 313 0.81 -11.47 -2.93
C ILE A 313 1.06 -12.96 -2.85
N VAL A 314 1.05 -13.50 -1.64
CA VAL A 314 1.11 -14.95 -1.42
C VAL A 314 -0.04 -15.40 -0.52
N TRP A 315 -0.44 -16.65 -0.71
CA TRP A 315 -1.40 -17.34 0.15
C TRP A 315 -0.85 -18.71 0.58
N ALA A 316 -1.12 -19.09 1.82
CA ALA A 316 -0.82 -20.44 2.32
C ALA A 316 -1.85 -20.86 3.38
N PRO A 317 -1.92 -22.17 3.75
CA PRO A 317 -2.83 -22.64 4.79
C PRO A 317 -2.61 -22.02 6.18
N THR A 318 -1.39 -21.58 6.48
CA THR A 318 -1.03 -20.94 7.75
C THR A 318 -0.16 -19.70 7.52
N ARG A 319 -0.12 -18.80 8.51
CA ARG A 319 0.73 -17.61 8.47
C ARG A 319 2.21 -17.97 8.31
N GLU A 320 2.70 -18.98 9.02
CA GLU A 320 4.09 -19.43 8.92
C GLU A 320 4.44 -19.85 7.48
N HIS A 321 3.60 -20.66 6.86
CA HIS A 321 3.80 -21.07 5.47
C HIS A 321 3.67 -19.89 4.48
N ALA A 322 2.81 -18.90 4.77
CA ALA A 322 2.72 -17.68 3.96
C ALA A 322 4.01 -16.85 4.05
N LEU A 323 4.59 -16.70 5.25
CA LEU A 323 5.88 -16.04 5.46
C LEU A 323 7.02 -16.73 4.70
N MET A 324 7.09 -18.07 4.77
CA MET A 324 8.08 -18.84 4.01
C MET A 324 7.93 -18.67 2.51
N ARG A 325 6.68 -18.69 2.02
CA ARG A 325 6.36 -18.50 0.60
C ARG A 325 6.68 -17.09 0.11
N MET A 326 6.36 -16.08 0.91
CA MET A 326 6.68 -14.69 0.60
C MET A 326 8.19 -14.48 0.51
N ARG A 327 8.95 -15.02 1.46
CA ARG A 327 10.42 -14.95 1.44
C ARG A 327 10.96 -15.54 0.14
N ARG A 328 10.58 -16.78 -0.22
CA ARG A 328 11.00 -17.42 -1.47
C ARG A 328 10.62 -16.57 -2.69
N ALA A 329 9.39 -16.07 -2.74
CA ALA A 329 8.92 -15.29 -3.88
C ALA A 329 9.69 -13.97 -4.02
N LEU A 330 10.03 -13.28 -2.92
CA LEU A 330 10.88 -12.08 -2.93
C LEU A 330 12.32 -12.38 -3.38
N GLU A 331 12.91 -13.51 -2.96
CA GLU A 331 14.25 -13.96 -3.38
C GLU A 331 14.30 -14.28 -4.88
N GLU A 332 13.20 -14.77 -5.46
CA GLU A 332 13.06 -15.06 -6.88
C GLU A 332 12.70 -13.84 -7.73
N TYR A 333 12.22 -12.73 -7.12
CA TYR A 333 11.77 -11.55 -7.85
C TYR A 333 12.95 -10.74 -8.40
N GLY A 334 13.31 -10.99 -9.63
CA GLY A 334 14.43 -10.34 -10.31
C GLY A 334 14.01 -9.08 -11.05
N ILE A 335 14.32 -7.90 -10.53
CA ILE A 335 14.11 -6.60 -11.20
C ILE A 335 15.48 -5.94 -11.36
N ARG A 336 15.92 -5.67 -12.59
CA ARG A 336 17.21 -5.02 -12.85
C ARG A 336 17.02 -3.74 -13.66
N GLY A 337 17.90 -2.77 -13.39
CA GLY A 337 17.91 -1.44 -14.01
C GLY A 337 17.44 -0.33 -13.06
N ILE A 338 16.84 -0.71 -11.93
CA ILE A 338 16.45 0.16 -10.81
C ILE A 338 16.74 -0.53 -9.48
N GLN A 339 16.76 0.22 -8.39
CA GLN A 339 16.71 -0.31 -7.02
C GLN A 339 15.25 -0.50 -6.61
N THR A 340 15.01 -1.47 -5.73
CA THR A 340 13.68 -1.75 -5.18
C THR A 340 13.75 -1.96 -3.67
N ASN A 341 12.61 -1.86 -3.00
CA ASN A 341 12.47 -2.11 -1.57
C ASN A 341 12.41 -3.61 -1.19
N ILE A 342 12.66 -4.53 -2.12
CA ILE A 342 12.69 -5.99 -1.86
C ILE A 342 13.63 -6.35 -0.70
N PRO A 343 14.86 -5.81 -0.59
CA PRO A 343 15.73 -6.09 0.55
C PRO A 343 15.13 -5.70 1.91
N PHE A 344 14.36 -4.60 1.97
CA PHE A 344 13.64 -4.22 3.18
C PHE A 344 12.59 -5.26 3.57
N HIS A 345 11.79 -5.73 2.63
CA HIS A 345 10.78 -6.77 2.88
C HIS A 345 11.41 -8.06 3.40
N LEU A 346 12.52 -8.51 2.80
CA LEU A 346 13.27 -9.67 3.27
C LEU A 346 13.78 -9.50 4.71
N GLY A 347 14.28 -8.30 5.05
CA GLY A 347 14.69 -7.96 6.41
C GLY A 347 13.53 -8.00 7.41
N VAL A 348 12.37 -7.46 7.05
CA VAL A 348 11.16 -7.50 7.91
C VAL A 348 10.70 -8.94 8.12
N LEU A 349 10.65 -9.77 7.06
CA LEU A 349 10.26 -11.18 7.16
C LEU A 349 11.22 -12.02 8.01
N ALA A 350 12.48 -11.62 8.12
CA ALA A 350 13.47 -12.26 8.99
C ALA A 350 13.35 -11.81 10.47
N ASN A 351 12.71 -10.66 10.72
CA ASN A 351 12.59 -10.09 12.06
C ASN A 351 11.69 -10.94 12.97
N THR A 352 12.17 -11.27 14.16
CA THR A 352 11.46 -12.14 15.13
C THR A 352 10.13 -11.52 15.56
N ALA A 353 10.08 -10.21 15.85
CA ALA A 353 8.85 -9.56 16.28
C ALA A 353 7.76 -9.61 15.19
N PHE A 354 8.13 -9.40 13.92
CA PHE A 354 7.20 -9.55 12.80
C PHE A 354 6.70 -10.99 12.65
N ARG A 355 7.60 -11.97 12.72
CA ARG A 355 7.24 -13.40 12.62
C ARG A 355 6.29 -13.84 13.74
N GLU A 356 6.44 -13.31 14.94
CA GLU A 356 5.56 -13.55 16.08
C GLU A 356 4.29 -12.71 16.09
N GLY A 357 4.07 -11.87 15.07
CA GLY A 357 2.89 -10.99 14.97
C GLY A 357 2.92 -9.82 15.96
N ARG A 358 4.07 -9.53 16.58
CA ARG A 358 4.28 -8.37 17.48
C ARG A 358 4.71 -7.14 16.67
N MET A 359 3.75 -6.45 16.12
CA MET A 359 3.96 -5.25 15.31
C MET A 359 2.91 -4.20 15.65
N ASP A 360 3.26 -2.95 15.45
CA ASP A 360 2.41 -1.78 15.57
C ASP A 360 2.79 -0.76 14.48
N THR A 361 2.13 0.39 14.45
CA THR A 361 2.40 1.44 13.44
C THR A 361 3.79 2.07 13.56
N GLY A 362 4.49 1.90 14.69
CA GLY A 362 5.88 2.33 14.92
C GLY A 362 6.94 1.29 14.55
N PHE A 363 6.51 0.06 14.18
CA PHE A 363 7.42 -1.05 13.91
C PHE A 363 8.55 -0.70 12.94
N VAL A 364 8.23 -0.05 11.82
CA VAL A 364 9.23 0.26 10.78
C VAL A 364 10.29 1.23 11.30
N GLU A 365 9.90 2.24 12.08
CA GLU A 365 10.84 3.20 12.66
C GLU A 365 11.82 2.51 13.62
N VAL A 366 11.29 1.65 14.50
CA VAL A 366 12.11 0.84 15.40
C VAL A 366 13.02 -0.10 14.61
N PHE A 367 12.49 -0.83 13.64
CA PHE A 367 13.24 -1.75 12.78
C PHE A 367 14.39 -1.05 12.06
N MET A 368 14.14 0.13 11.47
CA MET A 368 15.16 0.92 10.79
C MET A 368 16.27 1.39 11.75
N SER A 369 15.94 1.68 13.02
CA SER A 369 16.91 2.11 14.04
C SER A 369 17.84 1.00 14.53
N THR A 370 17.46 -0.28 14.34
CA THR A 370 18.27 -1.44 14.80
C THR A 370 19.51 -1.71 13.94
N GLY A 371 19.76 -0.91 12.90
CA GLY A 371 20.92 -1.07 12.04
C GLY A 371 20.83 -2.30 11.11
N TRP A 372 19.63 -2.81 10.81
CA TRP A 372 19.45 -3.92 9.87
C TRP A 372 20.14 -3.68 8.51
N LEU A 373 20.32 -2.42 8.14
CA LEU A 373 21.05 -1.97 6.94
C LEU A 373 22.55 -2.30 6.98
N THR A 374 23.15 -2.50 8.18
CA THR A 374 24.58 -2.75 8.33
C THR A 374 24.93 -4.23 8.14
N HIS A 375 23.96 -5.11 8.17
CA HIS A 375 24.12 -6.51 7.82
C HIS A 375 23.76 -6.71 6.32
N LYS A 376 24.52 -6.11 5.40
CA LYS A 376 24.73 -6.78 4.13
C LYS A 376 25.27 -8.16 4.49
N ASP A 377 24.49 -9.17 4.20
CA ASP A 377 24.86 -10.55 4.46
C ASP A 377 26.26 -10.73 3.86
N ALA A 378 27.27 -11.14 4.65
CA ALA A 378 28.64 -11.30 4.18
C ALA A 378 28.70 -12.20 2.93
N HIS A 379 27.72 -13.11 2.83
CA HIS A 379 27.50 -13.96 1.67
C HIS A 379 27.03 -13.17 0.42
N VAL A 380 26.23 -12.13 0.57
CA VAL A 380 25.81 -11.26 -0.55
C VAL A 380 26.99 -10.40 -1.03
N GLU A 381 27.80 -9.88 -0.12
CA GLU A 381 29.05 -9.17 -0.50
C GLU A 381 30.04 -10.08 -1.22
N GLU A 382 30.15 -11.33 -0.79
CA GLU A 382 31.01 -12.34 -1.44
C GLU A 382 30.50 -12.71 -2.84
N LEU A 383 29.16 -12.87 -3.00
CA LEU A 383 28.53 -13.09 -4.29
C LEU A 383 28.68 -11.90 -5.24
N GLU A 384 28.49 -10.67 -4.74
CA GLU A 384 28.70 -9.43 -5.52
C GLU A 384 30.17 -9.29 -5.97
N ARG A 385 31.13 -9.59 -5.09
CA ARG A 385 32.55 -9.64 -5.43
C ARG A 385 32.84 -10.72 -6.50
N THR A 386 32.30 -11.91 -6.29
CA THR A 386 32.48 -13.03 -7.24
C THR A 386 31.87 -12.71 -8.60
N ALA A 387 30.68 -12.11 -8.64
CA ALA A 387 30.06 -11.63 -9.87
C ALA A 387 30.86 -10.54 -10.56
N ALA A 388 31.42 -9.61 -9.80
CA ALA A 388 32.31 -8.57 -10.33
C ALA A 388 33.61 -9.14 -10.92
N TYR A 389 34.22 -10.14 -10.24
CA TYR A 389 35.42 -10.83 -10.77
C TYR A 389 35.08 -11.62 -12.04
N LEU A 390 33.97 -12.35 -12.08
CA LEU A 390 33.54 -13.09 -13.27
C LEU A 390 33.22 -12.15 -14.43
N GLY A 391 32.57 -11.02 -14.16
CA GLY A 391 32.32 -9.96 -15.14
C GLY A 391 33.61 -9.38 -15.72
N ALA A 392 34.60 -9.09 -14.88
CA ALA A 392 35.90 -8.61 -15.29
C ALA A 392 36.66 -9.66 -16.16
N LEU A 393 36.62 -10.93 -15.76
CA LEU A 393 37.22 -12.03 -16.55
C LEU A 393 36.58 -12.18 -17.93
N VAL A 394 35.24 -12.07 -18.03
CA VAL A 394 34.52 -12.14 -19.32
C VAL A 394 34.89 -10.96 -20.22
N VAL A 395 35.05 -9.75 -19.65
CA VAL A 395 35.49 -8.57 -20.40
C VAL A 395 36.92 -8.72 -20.87
N ASP A 396 37.82 -9.25 -20.04
CA ASP A 396 39.21 -9.46 -20.36
C ASP A 396 39.39 -10.56 -21.42
N GLN A 397 38.66 -11.69 -21.31
CA GLN A 397 38.62 -12.71 -22.35
C GLN A 397 38.13 -12.17 -23.70
N LYS A 398 37.14 -11.28 -23.71
CA LYS A 398 36.66 -10.61 -24.93
C LYS A 398 37.71 -9.66 -25.50
N ARG A 399 38.48 -8.97 -24.67
CA ARG A 399 39.61 -8.11 -25.10
C ARG A 399 40.75 -8.96 -25.70
N LEU A 400 41.09 -10.08 -25.06
CA LEU A 400 42.15 -10.99 -25.54
C LEU A 400 41.73 -11.66 -26.84
N ALA A 401 40.46 -12.10 -26.96
CA ALA A 401 39.90 -12.70 -28.18
C ALA A 401 39.77 -11.68 -29.32
N GLY A 402 39.48 -10.39 -29.01
CA GLY A 402 39.47 -9.31 -30.00
C GLY A 402 40.84 -8.79 -30.39
N GLY A 403 41.85 -8.96 -29.53
CA GLY A 403 43.26 -8.59 -29.83
C GLY A 403 44.02 -9.62 -30.68
N ALA A 404 43.50 -10.85 -30.86
CA ALA A 404 44.12 -11.88 -31.67
C ALA A 404 43.81 -11.76 -33.19
N LEU A 405 42.97 -10.84 -33.60
CA LEU A 405 42.73 -10.45 -34.98
C LEU A 405 43.36 -9.09 -35.26
N GLY A 406 44.69 -9.09 -35.40
CA GLY A 406 45.46 -7.92 -35.78
C GLY A 406 45.03 -7.39 -37.14
N GLY A 407 44.24 -6.34 -37.16
CA GLY A 407 43.92 -5.54 -38.33
C GLY A 407 44.21 -4.07 -38.00
N GLN A 408 45.10 -3.43 -38.77
CA GLN A 408 45.43 -2.00 -38.65
C GLN A 408 44.21 -1.11 -38.73
N PRO A 409 44.18 0.04 -38.06
CA PRO A 409 43.08 0.99 -38.16
C PRO A 409 43.02 1.62 -39.54
N GLN A 410 41.95 1.39 -40.27
CA GLN A 410 41.62 2.16 -41.47
C GLN A 410 40.83 3.43 -41.09
N PRO A 411 41.09 4.57 -41.81
CA PRO A 411 40.41 5.82 -41.50
C PRO A 411 38.93 5.79 -41.92
N LEU A 412 38.13 6.38 -41.06
CA LEU A 412 36.68 6.60 -41.25
C LEU A 412 36.41 7.48 -42.47
N ASN A 413 35.95 6.93 -43.56
CA ASN A 413 35.20 7.67 -44.57
C ASN A 413 33.85 7.00 -44.77
N GLY A 414 32.80 7.82 -44.58
CA GLY A 414 31.41 7.37 -44.48
C GLY A 414 30.86 6.69 -45.71
N LYS A 415 30.13 5.64 -45.46
CA LYS A 415 28.92 5.24 -46.20
C LYS A 415 28.13 4.28 -45.32
N ALA A 416 26.84 4.49 -45.25
CA ALA A 416 25.89 3.67 -44.49
C ALA A 416 25.96 2.20 -44.87
N ALA A 417 26.22 1.31 -43.93
CA ALA A 417 26.13 -0.13 -44.09
C ALA A 417 24.83 -0.66 -43.47
N SER A 418 24.09 -1.41 -44.28
CA SER A 418 22.87 -2.11 -44.02
C SER A 418 22.98 -3.05 -42.80
N HIS A 419 21.90 -3.11 -42.03
CA HIS A 419 21.71 -3.98 -40.88
C HIS A 419 21.80 -5.47 -41.27
N GLU A 420 22.94 -6.11 -41.04
CA GLU A 420 23.03 -7.56 -40.89
C GLU A 420 23.00 -7.93 -39.41
N GLY A 421 22.13 -8.88 -39.09
CA GLY A 421 21.78 -9.24 -37.73
C GLY A 421 22.93 -9.76 -36.90
N SER A 422 23.01 -9.32 -35.65
CA SER A 422 24.01 -9.73 -34.67
C SER A 422 24.05 -11.27 -34.49
N ALA A 423 25.23 -11.82 -34.24
CA ALA A 423 25.47 -13.27 -34.05
C ALA A 423 24.54 -13.90 -33.00
N TRP A 424 24.08 -13.14 -32.03
CA TRP A 424 23.08 -13.53 -31.03
C TRP A 424 21.68 -13.80 -31.60
N ARG A 425 21.25 -13.05 -32.63
CA ARG A 425 19.96 -13.32 -33.32
C ARG A 425 20.00 -14.60 -34.13
N VAL A 426 21.15 -14.96 -34.69
CA VAL A 426 21.36 -16.19 -35.44
C VAL A 426 21.39 -17.39 -34.49
N ALA A 427 22.07 -17.27 -33.34
CA ALA A 427 22.12 -18.31 -32.31
C ALA A 427 20.74 -18.59 -31.69
N GLY A 428 19.98 -17.56 -31.34
CA GLY A 428 18.63 -17.71 -30.78
C GLY A 428 17.64 -18.37 -31.73
N ARG A 429 17.72 -18.11 -33.04
CA ARG A 429 16.89 -18.78 -34.05
C ARG A 429 17.22 -20.26 -34.22
N ARG A 430 18.50 -20.67 -34.04
CA ARG A 430 18.90 -22.08 -34.10
C ARG A 430 18.48 -22.89 -32.87
N GLN A 431 18.35 -22.27 -31.72
CA GLN A 431 17.86 -22.89 -30.48
C GLN A 431 16.33 -23.05 -30.45
N ALA A 432 15.58 -22.17 -31.10
CA ALA A 432 14.11 -22.24 -31.18
C ALA A 432 13.58 -23.23 -32.25
N MET A 433 14.48 -23.84 -33.05
CA MET A 433 14.13 -24.82 -34.08
C MET A 433 14.64 -26.26 -33.75
N ARG A 434 15.04 -26.50 -32.51
CA ARG A 434 15.28 -27.82 -31.92
C ARG A 434 14.32 -28.04 -30.75
#